data_52271d46d8e8622dfa1ce2c7ba17f2ed
#
_entry.id   52271d46d8e8622dfa1ce2c7ba17f2ed
#
_cell.length_a   1.000
_cell.length_b   1.000
_cell.length_c   1.000
_cell.angle_alpha   90.00
_cell.angle_beta   90.00
_cell.angle_gamma   90.00
#
_symmetry.space_group_name_H-M   'P 1'
#
loop_
_entity.id
_entity.type
_entity.pdbx_description
1 polymer ?
#
loop_
_entity_poly.entity_id
_entity_poly.type
_entity_poly.pdbx_seq_one_letter_code
_entity_poly.pdbx_strand_id
1 'polypeptide(L)'
;MNKSKEALVITIIQDDTWRRRSAIDGTGSNTVGLREVELLSMSLRNLLGLHPSSPELAQHLSLLSIQTQTPQIKSYPDAVYFNYFSIGLSLLFSPENGYKLTTGLKSHELDNDKLVLESIYIYNVPPRNASHLRSTASAETAYSTYPDFPLVLVLSTDMRDKDGTRPPKLNVLADTSGKDFVLALGEPDRKGGGAGPSSGSIGIWCEWSKDGVMVEFGGEEAKGPQAWEQGKDAVWKIITIFSPTR
;
A
#
# COMPACT_ATOMS: atom_id res chain seq x y z
N MET A 1 -11.56 38.02 24.33
CA MET A 1 -11.01 36.79 24.98
C MET A 1 -10.38 35.91 23.91
N ASN A 2 -9.06 35.95 23.90
CA ASN A 2 -8.21 35.34 22.87
C ASN A 2 -7.96 33.87 23.26
N LYS A 3 -8.35 32.91 22.43
CA LYS A 3 -7.91 31.53 22.58
C LYS A 3 -6.76 31.28 21.60
N SER A 4 -5.61 31.12 22.17
CA SER A 4 -4.34 30.81 21.55
C SER A 4 -4.44 29.58 20.67
N LYS A 5 -4.03 29.72 19.41
CA LYS A 5 -3.72 28.59 18.52
C LYS A 5 -2.35 28.08 18.91
N GLU A 6 -2.29 26.93 19.59
CA GLU A 6 -1.06 26.19 19.74
C GLU A 6 -0.69 25.56 18.40
N ALA A 7 0.34 26.13 17.79
CA ALA A 7 0.98 25.55 16.62
C ALA A 7 1.79 24.32 17.07
N LEU A 8 1.39 23.13 16.65
CA LEU A 8 2.16 21.91 16.79
C LEU A 8 3.35 21.97 15.83
N VAL A 9 4.50 22.33 16.35
CA VAL A 9 5.78 22.30 15.63
C VAL A 9 6.21 20.83 15.51
N ILE A 10 6.09 20.24 14.35
CA ILE A 10 6.69 18.94 14.04
C ILE A 10 8.18 19.16 13.83
N THR A 11 8.97 18.83 14.86
CA THR A 11 10.43 18.77 14.77
C THR A 11 10.78 17.57 13.88
N ILE A 12 11.30 17.85 12.69
CA ILE A 12 11.94 16.86 11.83
C ILE A 12 13.26 16.49 12.49
N ILE A 13 13.30 15.35 13.14
CA ILE A 13 14.55 14.72 13.57
C ILE A 13 15.19 14.16 12.30
N GLN A 14 16.17 14.90 11.76
CA GLN A 14 17.10 14.36 10.79
C GLN A 14 18.07 13.46 11.58
N ASP A 15 17.89 12.15 11.41
CA ASP A 15 18.81 11.17 11.98
C ASP A 15 20.10 11.13 11.16
N ASP A 16 21.15 11.74 11.68
CA ASP A 16 22.50 11.87 11.07
C ASP A 16 23.32 10.55 11.14
N THR A 17 22.70 9.40 11.41
CA THR A 17 23.42 8.13 11.58
C THR A 17 23.92 7.52 10.28
N TRP A 18 23.56 8.05 9.10
CA TRP A 18 23.98 7.55 7.78
C TRP A 18 25.37 8.06 7.33
N ARG A 19 25.95 9.09 7.98
CA ARG A 19 27.22 9.69 7.53
C ARG A 19 28.49 9.03 8.03
N ARG A 20 28.47 7.95 8.80
CA ARG A 20 29.69 7.37 9.40
C ARG A 20 30.17 6.03 8.83
N ARG A 21 29.64 5.56 7.68
CA ARG A 21 30.14 4.33 7.03
C ARG A 21 30.68 4.47 5.62
N SER A 22 30.97 5.66 5.15
CA SER A 22 31.58 5.87 3.83
C SER A 22 32.90 6.59 3.92
N ALA A 23 33.86 6.00 4.59
CA ALA A 23 35.26 6.37 4.47
C ALA A 23 36.07 5.11 4.62
N ILE A 24 36.31 4.37 3.54
CA ILE A 24 37.51 3.58 3.23
C ILE A 24 37.39 3.07 1.78
N ASP A 25 38.44 3.43 1.03
CA ASP A 25 38.93 2.94 -0.25
C ASP A 25 38.19 3.29 -1.56
N GLY A 26 38.97 4.05 -2.31
CA GLY A 26 38.71 4.47 -3.66
C GLY A 26 38.90 3.36 -4.70
N THR A 27 38.34 3.67 -5.86
CA THR A 27 38.40 3.03 -7.17
C THR A 27 37.35 1.98 -7.46
N GLY A 28 36.35 2.40 -8.23
CA GLY A 28 35.54 1.50 -9.09
C GLY A 28 34.16 1.18 -8.54
N SER A 29 33.16 1.83 -9.12
CA SER A 29 31.74 1.45 -9.07
C SER A 29 30.77 2.34 -8.29
N ASN A 30 30.79 3.65 -8.58
CA ASN A 30 29.73 4.55 -8.05
C ASN A 30 28.38 4.48 -8.79
N THR A 31 28.29 3.71 -9.88
CA THR A 31 27.08 3.65 -10.71
C THR A 31 26.06 2.61 -10.22
N VAL A 32 26.49 1.57 -9.52
CA VAL A 32 25.59 0.54 -8.98
C VAL A 32 24.84 1.07 -7.76
N GLY A 33 25.54 1.71 -6.83
CA GLY A 33 24.93 2.25 -5.61
C GLY A 33 23.94 3.39 -5.84
N LEU A 34 24.15 4.23 -6.86
CA LEU A 34 23.22 5.31 -7.21
C LEU A 34 21.92 4.77 -7.84
N ARG A 35 21.99 3.71 -8.64
CA ARG A 35 20.80 3.05 -9.19
C ARG A 35 19.99 2.30 -8.14
N GLU A 36 20.65 1.68 -7.16
CA GLU A 36 19.95 1.03 -6.03
C GLU A 36 19.23 2.06 -5.14
N VAL A 37 19.83 3.19 -4.87
CA VAL A 37 19.22 4.29 -4.10
C VAL A 37 18.05 4.93 -4.86
N GLU A 38 18.18 5.09 -6.18
CA GLU A 38 17.09 5.60 -7.03
C GLU A 38 15.91 4.61 -7.09
N LEU A 39 16.18 3.31 -7.14
CA LEU A 39 15.15 2.26 -7.16
C LEU A 39 14.43 2.07 -5.82
N LEU A 40 15.14 2.21 -4.71
CA LEU A 40 14.53 2.27 -3.37
C LEU A 40 13.63 3.50 -3.18
N SER A 41 13.80 4.54 -4.01
CA SER A 41 12.93 5.73 -4.03
C SER A 41 11.79 5.64 -5.05
N MET A 42 11.70 4.57 -5.84
CA MET A 42 10.59 4.40 -6.79
C MET A 42 9.29 4.22 -6.02
N SER A 43 8.40 5.18 -6.18
CA SER A 43 7.03 5.06 -5.70
C SER A 43 6.39 3.80 -6.31
N LEU A 44 5.72 2.98 -5.50
CA LEU A 44 4.94 1.82 -5.97
C LEU A 44 3.99 2.18 -7.11
N ARG A 45 3.52 3.42 -7.17
CA ARG A 45 2.68 3.92 -8.25
C ARG A 45 3.35 3.83 -9.63
N ASN A 46 4.68 3.94 -9.70
CA ASN A 46 5.41 3.83 -10.97
C ASN A 46 5.39 2.41 -11.55
N LEU A 47 4.99 1.43 -10.77
CA LEU A 47 4.81 0.05 -11.23
C LEU A 47 3.46 -0.14 -11.95
N LEU A 48 2.47 0.75 -11.74
CA LEU A 48 1.19 0.67 -12.45
C LEU A 48 1.41 0.81 -13.95
N GLY A 49 0.69 0.02 -14.73
CA GLY A 49 0.85 -0.05 -16.18
C GLY A 49 1.96 -0.98 -16.67
N LEU A 50 2.77 -1.58 -15.78
CA LEU A 50 3.79 -2.55 -16.17
C LEU A 50 3.18 -3.95 -16.39
N HIS A 51 3.83 -4.75 -17.24
CA HIS A 51 3.50 -6.16 -17.45
C HIS A 51 4.14 -7.05 -16.36
N PRO A 52 3.61 -8.27 -16.11
CA PRO A 52 4.23 -9.21 -15.17
C PRO A 52 5.67 -9.59 -15.51
N SER A 53 6.05 -9.54 -16.81
CA SER A 53 7.40 -9.82 -17.33
C SER A 53 8.36 -8.62 -17.26
N SER A 54 7.91 -7.44 -16.80
CA SER A 54 8.72 -6.21 -16.78
C SER A 54 9.91 -6.32 -15.84
N PRO A 55 11.14 -5.98 -16.30
CA PRO A 55 12.34 -6.01 -15.47
C PRO A 55 12.24 -5.13 -14.22
N GLU A 56 11.59 -3.97 -14.34
CA GLU A 56 11.38 -3.02 -13.25
C GLU A 56 10.55 -3.62 -12.12
N LEU A 57 9.49 -4.37 -12.46
CA LEU A 57 8.67 -5.08 -11.48
C LEU A 57 9.47 -6.20 -10.80
N ALA A 58 10.20 -7.00 -11.59
CA ALA A 58 11.05 -8.07 -11.06
C ALA A 58 12.13 -7.51 -10.12
N GLN A 59 12.74 -6.39 -10.49
CA GLN A 59 13.75 -5.72 -9.67
C GLN A 59 13.15 -5.20 -8.37
N HIS A 60 11.98 -4.54 -8.41
CA HIS A 60 11.30 -4.07 -7.19
C HIS A 60 10.99 -5.23 -6.24
N LEU A 61 10.44 -6.34 -6.74
CA LEU A 61 10.15 -7.53 -5.93
C LEU A 61 11.42 -8.14 -5.31
N SER A 62 12.56 -8.11 -6.01
CA SER A 62 13.83 -8.61 -5.49
C SER A 62 14.39 -7.78 -4.34
N LEU A 63 14.08 -6.47 -4.28
CA LEU A 63 14.46 -5.59 -3.17
C LEU A 63 13.65 -5.87 -1.89
N LEU A 64 12.41 -6.34 -2.03
CA LEU A 64 11.53 -6.64 -0.89
C LEU A 64 11.87 -7.96 -0.19
N SER A 65 12.63 -8.85 -0.82
CA SER A 65 12.95 -10.14 -0.26
C SER A 65 14.27 -10.70 -0.80
N ILE A 66 15.08 -11.26 0.09
CA ILE A 66 16.34 -11.94 -0.27
C ILE A 66 16.09 -13.23 -1.08
N GLN A 67 14.90 -13.81 -0.96
CA GLN A 67 14.51 -15.03 -1.67
C GLN A 67 13.61 -14.69 -2.86
N THR A 68 13.83 -15.37 -3.99
CA THR A 68 12.93 -15.28 -5.14
C THR A 68 11.52 -15.69 -4.74
N GLN A 69 10.57 -14.74 -4.82
CA GLN A 69 9.19 -14.97 -4.44
C GLN A 69 8.42 -15.52 -5.64
N THR A 70 7.80 -16.68 -5.46
CA THR A 70 6.85 -17.23 -6.45
C THR A 70 5.44 -16.86 -6.00
N PRO A 71 4.66 -16.11 -6.79
CA PRO A 71 3.31 -15.74 -6.41
C PRO A 71 2.35 -16.92 -6.52
N GLN A 72 1.35 -16.96 -5.64
CA GLN A 72 0.16 -17.75 -5.91
C GLN A 72 -0.75 -16.98 -6.89
N ILE A 73 -1.01 -17.57 -8.05
CA ILE A 73 -1.85 -16.96 -9.07
C ILE A 73 -3.31 -17.36 -8.88
N LYS A 74 -4.20 -16.35 -8.99
CA LYS A 74 -5.66 -16.55 -9.08
C LYS A 74 -6.17 -15.75 -10.25
N SER A 75 -6.70 -16.43 -11.28
CA SER A 75 -7.27 -15.80 -12.45
C SER A 75 -8.80 -15.85 -12.42
N TYR A 76 -9.40 -14.79 -12.94
CA TYR A 76 -10.82 -14.57 -13.16
C TYR A 76 -11.01 -14.08 -14.60
N PRO A 77 -12.25 -13.97 -15.12
CA PRO A 77 -12.48 -13.54 -16.50
C PRO A 77 -12.00 -12.13 -16.82
N ASP A 78 -11.87 -11.27 -15.81
CA ASP A 78 -11.55 -9.84 -15.91
C ASP A 78 -10.24 -9.44 -15.23
N ALA A 79 -9.63 -10.33 -14.42
CA ALA A 79 -8.44 -10.00 -13.67
C ALA A 79 -7.59 -11.22 -13.29
N VAL A 80 -6.31 -10.99 -13.07
CA VAL A 80 -5.39 -11.99 -12.50
C VAL A 80 -4.68 -11.39 -11.29
N TYR A 81 -4.72 -12.09 -10.15
CA TYR A 81 -4.01 -11.72 -8.93
C TYR A 81 -2.72 -12.53 -8.81
N PHE A 82 -1.61 -11.84 -8.61
CA PHE A 82 -0.32 -12.41 -8.23
C PHE A 82 -0.10 -12.15 -6.74
N ASN A 83 -0.35 -13.16 -5.91
CA ASN A 83 -0.34 -13.05 -4.45
C ASN A 83 1.00 -13.46 -3.87
N TYR A 84 1.74 -12.51 -3.33
CA TYR A 84 3.02 -12.69 -2.67
C TYR A 84 2.80 -12.68 -1.15
N PHE A 85 2.28 -13.78 -0.61
CA PHE A 85 1.84 -13.86 0.79
C PHE A 85 2.93 -13.56 1.80
N SER A 86 4.16 -14.02 1.55
CA SER A 86 5.31 -13.89 2.44
C SER A 86 5.80 -12.45 2.62
N ILE A 87 5.50 -11.57 1.66
CA ILE A 87 5.88 -10.15 1.69
C ILE A 87 4.66 -9.22 1.75
N GLY A 88 3.48 -9.74 2.06
CA GLY A 88 2.29 -8.91 2.25
C GLY A 88 1.91 -8.08 1.03
N LEU A 89 2.04 -8.63 -0.18
CA LEU A 89 1.79 -7.91 -1.42
C LEU A 89 0.90 -8.74 -2.35
N SER A 90 -0.07 -8.08 -3.00
CA SER A 90 -0.82 -8.67 -4.11
C SER A 90 -0.90 -7.68 -5.26
N LEU A 91 -0.66 -8.16 -6.46
CA LEU A 91 -0.67 -7.39 -7.69
C LEU A 91 -1.85 -7.85 -8.55
N LEU A 92 -2.74 -6.92 -8.89
CA LEU A 92 -3.87 -7.18 -9.78
C LEU A 92 -3.51 -6.72 -11.18
N PHE A 93 -3.57 -7.65 -12.12
CA PHE A 93 -3.38 -7.39 -13.55
C PHE A 93 -4.70 -7.52 -14.30
N SER A 94 -4.98 -6.57 -15.18
CA SER A 94 -6.10 -6.60 -16.10
C SER A 94 -5.64 -7.03 -17.49
N PRO A 95 -6.48 -7.76 -18.25
CA PRO A 95 -6.17 -8.11 -19.62
C PRO A 95 -6.29 -6.90 -20.54
N GLU A 96 -5.38 -6.80 -21.50
CA GLU A 96 -5.43 -5.79 -22.55
C GLU A 96 -5.48 -6.40 -23.95
N ASN A 97 -5.67 -5.54 -24.97
CA ASN A 97 -5.65 -5.92 -26.38
C ASN A 97 -6.60 -7.08 -26.74
N GLY A 98 -7.72 -7.19 -26.02
CA GLY A 98 -8.72 -8.25 -26.27
C GLY A 98 -8.34 -9.63 -25.76
N TYR A 99 -7.30 -9.73 -24.91
CA TYR A 99 -6.93 -10.99 -24.25
C TYR A 99 -8.07 -11.47 -23.35
N LYS A 100 -8.49 -12.71 -23.55
CA LYS A 100 -9.59 -13.32 -22.79
C LYS A 100 -9.04 -14.23 -21.72
N LEU A 101 -9.26 -13.84 -20.48
CA LEU A 101 -8.95 -14.65 -19.32
C LEU A 101 -10.07 -15.66 -19.04
N THR A 102 -9.72 -16.74 -18.36
CA THR A 102 -10.67 -17.69 -17.77
C THR A 102 -10.30 -17.93 -16.30
N THR A 103 -11.29 -18.37 -15.53
CA THR A 103 -11.07 -18.69 -14.12
C THR A 103 -10.16 -19.91 -13.96
N GLY A 104 -9.16 -19.80 -13.09
CA GLY A 104 -8.32 -20.94 -12.69
C GLY A 104 -7.10 -21.18 -13.57
N LEU A 105 -6.72 -20.25 -14.47
CA LEU A 105 -5.48 -20.35 -15.24
C LEU A 105 -4.26 -20.41 -14.33
N LYS A 106 -3.30 -21.23 -14.73
CA LYS A 106 -2.00 -21.34 -14.08
C LYS A 106 -0.99 -20.37 -14.70
N SER A 107 0.13 -20.14 -14.03
CA SER A 107 1.17 -19.21 -14.47
C SER A 107 1.65 -19.44 -15.91
N HIS A 108 1.83 -20.70 -16.32
CA HIS A 108 2.32 -21.05 -17.65
C HIS A 108 1.27 -20.95 -18.76
N GLU A 109 0.00 -20.73 -18.41
CA GLU A 109 -1.12 -20.54 -19.32
C GLU A 109 -1.41 -19.07 -19.59
N LEU A 110 -0.76 -18.16 -18.82
CA LEU A 110 -0.94 -16.72 -18.95
C LEU A 110 -0.03 -16.12 -20.03
N ASP A 111 -0.59 -15.24 -20.83
CA ASP A 111 0.16 -14.37 -21.74
C ASP A 111 0.51 -13.07 -20.98
N ASN A 112 1.69 -13.07 -20.33
CA ASN A 112 2.13 -11.98 -19.48
C ASN A 112 2.25 -10.64 -20.21
N ASP A 113 2.51 -10.65 -21.52
CA ASP A 113 2.66 -9.44 -22.33
C ASP A 113 1.32 -8.80 -22.71
N LYS A 114 0.21 -9.46 -22.33
CA LYS A 114 -1.16 -8.95 -22.49
C LYS A 114 -1.85 -8.68 -21.15
N LEU A 115 -1.08 -8.56 -20.09
CA LEU A 115 -1.54 -8.25 -18.74
C LEU A 115 -0.88 -6.95 -18.28
N VAL A 116 -1.67 -6.02 -17.75
CA VAL A 116 -1.21 -4.72 -17.25
C VAL A 116 -1.54 -4.56 -15.78
N LEU A 117 -0.57 -4.14 -14.99
CA LEU A 117 -0.76 -3.90 -13.55
C LEU A 117 -1.72 -2.74 -13.33
N GLU A 118 -2.89 -3.03 -12.80
CA GLU A 118 -3.96 -2.07 -12.53
C GLU A 118 -3.97 -1.60 -11.08
N SER A 119 -3.73 -2.53 -10.13
CA SER A 119 -3.78 -2.21 -8.71
C SER A 119 -2.76 -3.01 -7.90
N ILE A 120 -2.27 -2.39 -6.84
CA ILE A 120 -1.31 -2.95 -5.88
C ILE A 120 -1.98 -2.96 -4.51
N TYR A 121 -2.07 -4.15 -3.88
CA TYR A 121 -2.60 -4.33 -2.54
C TYR A 121 -1.46 -4.59 -1.57
N ILE A 122 -1.36 -3.79 -0.53
CA ILE A 122 -0.33 -3.84 0.50
C ILE A 122 -1.00 -4.22 1.81
N TYR A 123 -0.51 -5.26 2.46
CA TYR A 123 -1.11 -5.83 3.66
C TYR A 123 -0.33 -5.47 4.91
N ASN A 124 -1.06 -5.07 5.95
CA ASN A 124 -0.56 -4.89 7.31
C ASN A 124 -1.30 -5.87 8.22
N VAL A 125 -0.69 -7.01 8.45
CA VAL A 125 -1.28 -8.09 9.25
C VAL A 125 -0.57 -8.13 10.60
N PRO A 126 -1.23 -7.71 11.69
CA PRO A 126 -0.63 -7.74 13.01
C PRO A 126 -0.28 -9.17 13.41
N PRO A 127 0.79 -9.38 14.20
CA PRO A 127 1.16 -10.69 14.69
C PRO A 127 0.00 -11.31 15.46
N ARG A 128 -0.28 -12.60 15.18
CA ARG A 128 -1.38 -13.33 15.81
C ARG A 128 -1.10 -13.50 17.31
N ASN A 129 -1.87 -12.86 18.15
CA ASN A 129 -1.89 -13.18 19.57
C ASN A 129 -2.61 -14.53 19.76
N ALA A 130 -2.01 -15.42 20.53
CA ALA A 130 -2.52 -16.78 20.78
C ALA A 130 -3.96 -16.86 21.34
N SER A 131 -4.52 -15.74 21.83
CA SER A 131 -5.86 -15.63 22.38
C SER A 131 -7.00 -15.57 21.35
N HIS A 132 -6.71 -15.34 20.05
CA HIS A 132 -7.72 -15.20 19.00
C HIS A 132 -7.84 -16.39 18.04
N LEU A 133 -7.58 -17.60 18.52
CA LEU A 133 -7.62 -18.87 17.74
C LEU A 133 -9.01 -19.26 17.18
N ARG A 134 -10.07 -18.48 17.38
CA ARG A 134 -11.44 -18.80 16.94
C ARG A 134 -12.00 -17.91 15.83
N SER A 135 -11.21 -17.01 15.24
CA SER A 135 -11.67 -16.27 14.06
C SER A 135 -11.49 -17.13 12.81
N THR A 136 -12.56 -17.30 12.05
CA THR A 136 -12.52 -17.91 10.72
C THR A 136 -11.38 -17.27 9.92
N ALA A 137 -10.46 -18.10 9.43
CA ALA A 137 -9.30 -17.65 8.66
C ALA A 137 -9.81 -16.90 7.42
N SER A 138 -9.77 -15.57 7.44
CA SER A 138 -10.03 -14.78 6.24
C SER A 138 -8.86 -14.99 5.27
N ALA A 139 -9.08 -14.83 3.97
CA ALA A 139 -8.02 -14.93 2.96
C ALA A 139 -6.86 -13.96 3.24
N GLU A 140 -7.14 -12.84 3.93
CA GLU A 140 -6.17 -11.83 4.34
C GLU A 140 -5.17 -12.35 5.38
N THR A 141 -5.58 -13.28 6.24
CA THR A 141 -4.68 -13.86 7.27
C THR A 141 -3.58 -14.75 6.68
N ALA A 142 -3.62 -15.03 5.38
CA ALA A 142 -2.55 -15.72 4.67
C ALA A 142 -1.35 -14.81 4.38
N TYR A 143 -1.54 -13.48 4.38
CA TYR A 143 -0.48 -12.52 4.14
C TYR A 143 0.34 -12.24 5.39
N SER A 144 1.62 -11.95 5.19
CA SER A 144 2.48 -11.28 6.17
C SER A 144 2.29 -9.76 6.09
N THR A 145 2.83 -9.02 7.04
CA THR A 145 2.95 -7.56 6.92
C THR A 145 4.00 -7.21 5.86
N TYR A 146 3.72 -6.21 5.05
CA TYR A 146 4.65 -5.65 4.08
C TYR A 146 5.95 -5.22 4.76
N PRO A 147 7.14 -5.57 4.22
CA PRO A 147 8.40 -5.42 4.96
C PRO A 147 9.04 -4.04 4.87
N ASP A 148 8.69 -3.22 3.86
CA ASP A 148 9.39 -1.98 3.54
C ASP A 148 8.65 -0.76 4.11
N PHE A 149 9.07 -0.29 5.27
CA PHE A 149 8.54 0.89 5.93
C PHE A 149 9.62 1.97 6.14
N PRO A 150 9.25 3.27 6.03
CA PRO A 150 7.92 3.80 5.77
C PRO A 150 7.46 3.59 4.31
N LEU A 151 6.23 3.12 4.13
CA LEU A 151 5.60 3.13 2.81
C LEU A 151 5.31 4.57 2.39
N VAL A 152 5.89 5.00 1.28
CA VAL A 152 5.75 6.38 0.79
C VAL A 152 4.61 6.46 -0.23
N LEU A 153 3.53 7.15 0.14
CA LEU A 153 2.44 7.51 -0.78
C LEU A 153 2.71 8.90 -1.35
N VAL A 154 2.90 8.99 -2.67
CA VAL A 154 3.00 10.27 -3.39
C VAL A 154 1.59 10.79 -3.65
N LEU A 155 1.31 12.01 -3.20
CA LEU A 155 -0.02 12.61 -3.27
C LEU A 155 -0.16 13.51 -4.50
N SER A 156 -1.40 13.63 -5.00
CA SER A 156 -1.72 14.47 -6.14
C SER A 156 -1.45 15.96 -5.83
N THR A 157 -0.79 16.63 -6.75
CA THR A 157 -0.53 18.08 -6.64
C THR A 157 -1.79 18.92 -6.92
N ASP A 158 -2.75 18.37 -7.65
CA ASP A 158 -3.99 19.07 -8.05
C ASP A 158 -4.95 19.26 -6.86
N MET A 159 -4.72 18.50 -5.78
CA MET A 159 -5.50 18.54 -4.55
C MET A 159 -4.86 19.39 -3.45
N ARG A 160 -3.83 20.18 -3.78
CA ARG A 160 -3.28 21.12 -2.81
C ARG A 160 -4.33 22.15 -2.46
N ASP A 161 -4.56 22.33 -1.16
CA ASP A 161 -5.37 23.42 -0.65
C ASP A 161 -4.79 24.74 -1.16
N LYS A 162 -5.65 25.73 -1.35
CA LYS A 162 -5.22 27.07 -1.78
C LYS A 162 -4.11 27.65 -0.89
N ASP A 163 -4.01 27.18 0.34
CA ASP A 163 -3.01 27.56 1.34
C ASP A 163 -1.74 26.70 1.30
N GLY A 164 -1.64 25.69 0.40
CA GLY A 164 -0.45 24.86 0.24
C GLY A 164 -0.13 23.97 1.44
N THR A 165 -1.10 23.71 2.32
CA THR A 165 -0.90 22.99 3.59
C THR A 165 -0.80 21.47 3.42
N ARG A 166 -1.33 20.93 2.31
CA ARG A 166 -1.31 19.49 2.06
C ARG A 166 0.11 19.01 1.70
N PRO A 167 0.64 17.98 2.37
CA PRO A 167 1.98 17.48 2.08
C PRO A 167 2.05 16.84 0.68
N PRO A 168 3.21 16.87 -0.01
CA PRO A 168 3.37 16.22 -1.31
C PRO A 168 3.43 14.69 -1.21
N LYS A 169 3.66 14.15 -0.03
CA LYS A 169 3.76 12.71 0.26
C LYS A 169 3.32 12.43 1.69
N LEU A 170 2.84 11.20 1.91
CA LEU A 170 2.56 10.64 3.21
C LEU A 170 3.47 9.44 3.46
N ASN A 171 4.20 9.45 4.57
CA ASN A 171 4.97 8.30 5.05
C ASN A 171 4.06 7.46 5.95
N VAL A 172 3.69 6.27 5.51
CA VAL A 172 2.84 5.35 6.23
C VAL A 172 3.70 4.35 6.99
N LEU A 173 3.48 4.26 8.30
CA LEU A 173 4.06 3.26 9.19
C LEU A 173 3.04 2.15 9.48
N ALA A 174 3.48 1.05 10.09
CA ALA A 174 2.60 -0.06 10.42
C ALA A 174 1.48 0.31 11.42
N ASP A 175 1.68 1.35 12.21
CA ASP A 175 0.74 1.89 13.22
C ASP A 175 0.00 3.15 12.78
N THR A 176 0.16 3.60 11.53
CA THR A 176 -0.55 4.78 10.99
C THR A 176 -2.06 4.58 11.11
N SER A 177 -2.74 5.55 11.69
CA SER A 177 -4.17 5.49 12.01
C SER A 177 -5.06 6.19 10.97
N GLY A 178 -6.37 5.96 11.04
CA GLY A 178 -7.37 6.64 10.20
C GLY A 178 -7.27 8.17 10.29
N LYS A 179 -7.00 8.70 11.48
CA LYS A 179 -6.79 10.13 11.70
C LYS A 179 -5.61 10.67 10.90
N ASP A 180 -4.49 9.92 10.84
CA ASP A 180 -3.29 10.35 10.14
C ASP A 180 -3.51 10.41 8.63
N PHE A 181 -4.25 9.44 8.08
CA PHE A 181 -4.65 9.47 6.67
C PHE A 181 -5.53 10.68 6.35
N VAL A 182 -6.57 10.94 7.14
CA VAL A 182 -7.46 12.10 6.91
C VAL A 182 -6.74 13.43 7.08
N LEU A 183 -5.81 13.54 8.03
CA LEU A 183 -5.01 14.76 8.19
C LEU A 183 -4.10 15.04 6.99
N ALA A 184 -3.56 14.00 6.36
CA ALA A 184 -2.65 14.15 5.22
C ALA A 184 -3.38 14.25 3.87
N LEU A 185 -4.43 13.44 3.68
CA LEU A 185 -5.15 13.30 2.41
C LEU A 185 -6.39 14.19 2.31
N GLY A 186 -6.90 14.69 3.44
CA GLY A 186 -8.17 15.38 3.52
C GLY A 186 -9.37 14.44 3.61
N GLU A 187 -10.57 14.96 3.37
CA GLU A 187 -11.80 14.16 3.36
C GLU A 187 -11.77 13.16 2.19
N PRO A 188 -12.11 11.86 2.41
CA PRO A 188 -12.14 10.87 1.33
C PRO A 188 -13.27 11.14 0.33
N ASP A 189 -13.01 10.85 -0.95
CA ASP A 189 -14.02 10.95 -2.03
C ASP A 189 -15.13 9.92 -1.85
N ARG A 190 -14.76 8.73 -1.38
CA ARG A 190 -15.67 7.61 -1.13
C ARG A 190 -15.32 6.92 0.18
N LYS A 191 -16.32 6.43 0.87
CA LYS A 191 -16.17 5.70 2.12
C LYS A 191 -17.29 4.68 2.30
N GLY A 192 -17.02 3.59 3.02
CA GLY A 192 -17.99 2.53 3.25
C GLY A 192 -17.56 1.57 4.34
N GLY A 193 -18.35 0.51 4.54
CA GLY A 193 -18.13 -0.46 5.62
C GLY A 193 -18.72 -0.02 6.97
N GLY A 194 -18.33 -0.67 8.05
CA GLY A 194 -18.87 -0.44 9.40
C GLY A 194 -20.13 -1.26 9.65
N ALA A 195 -21.19 -0.63 10.10
CA ALA A 195 -22.44 -1.31 10.48
C ALA A 195 -23.31 -1.65 9.27
N GLY A 196 -23.56 -2.94 9.07
CA GLY A 196 -24.66 -3.44 8.24
C GLY A 196 -25.44 -4.48 9.05
N PRO A 197 -26.73 -4.69 8.81
CA PRO A 197 -27.60 -5.58 9.59
C PRO A 197 -27.17 -7.06 9.57
N SER A 198 -26.27 -7.44 8.65
CA SER A 198 -25.78 -8.82 8.52
C SER A 198 -24.25 -8.94 8.48
N SER A 199 -23.52 -7.86 8.62
CA SER A 199 -22.09 -7.83 8.28
C SER A 199 -21.22 -7.20 9.38
N GLY A 200 -21.39 -7.59 10.61
CA GLY A 200 -20.49 -7.19 11.70
C GLY A 200 -19.00 -7.49 11.46
N SER A 201 -18.61 -7.86 10.23
CA SER A 201 -17.27 -8.28 9.87
C SER A 201 -16.56 -7.38 8.86
N ILE A 202 -17.24 -6.44 8.18
CA ILE A 202 -16.59 -5.56 7.21
C ILE A 202 -16.11 -4.30 7.92
N GLY A 203 -14.80 -4.10 7.98
CA GLY A 203 -14.20 -2.88 8.48
C GLY A 203 -14.52 -1.67 7.60
N ILE A 204 -14.39 -0.48 8.16
CA ILE A 204 -14.52 0.74 7.38
C ILE A 204 -13.37 0.87 6.39
N TRP A 205 -13.66 1.54 5.28
CA TRP A 205 -12.65 1.89 4.28
C TRP A 205 -12.89 3.30 3.75
N CYS A 206 -11.82 3.94 3.31
CA CYS A 206 -11.80 5.27 2.72
C CYS A 206 -11.03 5.25 1.41
N GLU A 207 -11.52 5.95 0.40
CA GLU A 207 -10.88 6.08 -0.92
C GLU A 207 -10.68 7.55 -1.26
N TRP A 208 -9.46 7.86 -1.67
CA TRP A 208 -9.04 9.14 -2.24
C TRP A 208 -8.71 8.89 -3.71
N SER A 209 -9.76 8.95 -4.55
CA SER A 209 -9.70 8.55 -5.96
C SER A 209 -8.73 9.40 -6.77
N LYS A 210 -8.60 10.69 -6.44
CA LYS A 210 -7.65 11.61 -7.09
C LYS A 210 -6.20 11.35 -6.70
N ASP A 211 -5.98 10.71 -5.56
CA ASP A 211 -4.66 10.22 -5.14
C ASP A 211 -4.42 8.78 -5.57
N GLY A 212 -5.42 8.09 -6.10
CA GLY A 212 -5.34 6.68 -6.45
C GLY A 212 -4.99 5.80 -5.25
N VAL A 213 -5.61 6.07 -4.10
CA VAL A 213 -5.37 5.37 -2.83
C VAL A 213 -6.70 4.99 -2.19
N MET A 214 -6.84 3.73 -1.79
CA MET A 214 -7.89 3.26 -0.90
C MET A 214 -7.26 2.61 0.33
N VAL A 215 -7.82 2.86 1.51
CA VAL A 215 -7.36 2.30 2.77
C VAL A 215 -8.50 1.58 3.46
N GLU A 216 -8.30 0.30 3.74
CA GLU A 216 -9.17 -0.49 4.60
C GLU A 216 -8.58 -0.53 6.01
N PHE A 217 -9.40 -0.29 7.03
CA PHE A 217 -8.98 -0.27 8.42
C PHE A 217 -9.28 -1.60 9.13
N GLY A 218 -8.42 -1.94 10.07
CA GLY A 218 -8.51 -3.14 10.89
C GLY A 218 -8.86 -2.84 12.34
N GLY A 219 -8.88 -3.90 13.16
CA GLY A 219 -9.21 -3.79 14.58
C GLY A 219 -10.70 -3.75 14.85
N GLU A 220 -11.05 -3.69 16.13
CA GLU A 220 -12.44 -3.58 16.58
C GLU A 220 -12.99 -2.16 16.36
N GLU A 221 -12.10 -1.15 16.35
CA GLU A 221 -12.40 0.26 16.12
C GLU A 221 -12.96 0.51 14.71
N ALA A 222 -12.59 -0.36 13.76
CA ALA A 222 -13.04 -0.27 12.36
C ALA A 222 -14.40 -0.96 12.11
N LYS A 223 -15.03 -1.55 13.12
CA LYS A 223 -16.23 -2.39 12.96
C LYS A 223 -17.39 -1.93 13.84
N GLY A 224 -18.60 -2.35 13.46
CA GLY A 224 -19.81 -2.11 14.23
C GLY A 224 -20.41 -0.72 14.10
N PRO A 225 -21.43 -0.39 14.91
CA PRO A 225 -22.20 0.84 14.77
C PRO A 225 -21.39 2.13 15.00
N GLN A 226 -20.33 2.05 15.81
CA GLN A 226 -19.47 3.20 16.14
C GLN A 226 -18.18 3.26 15.32
N ALA A 227 -18.06 2.43 14.26
CA ALA A 227 -16.85 2.35 13.46
C ALA A 227 -16.42 3.69 12.84
N TRP A 228 -17.36 4.55 12.49
CA TRP A 228 -17.05 5.87 11.95
C TRP A 228 -16.60 6.89 13.00
N GLU A 229 -16.94 6.70 14.25
CA GLU A 229 -16.49 7.54 15.36
C GLU A 229 -15.14 7.06 15.89
N GLN A 230 -14.96 5.76 16.02
CA GLN A 230 -13.74 5.12 16.56
C GLN A 230 -12.67 4.90 15.48
N GLY A 231 -13.04 4.85 14.23
CA GLY A 231 -12.15 4.57 13.10
C GLY A 231 -11.01 5.57 12.91
N LYS A 232 -11.09 6.74 13.53
CA LYS A 232 -9.96 7.67 13.62
C LYS A 232 -8.72 7.04 14.28
N ASP A 233 -8.94 6.11 15.22
CA ASP A 233 -7.90 5.42 15.98
C ASP A 233 -7.59 4.03 15.39
N ALA A 234 -8.38 3.57 14.40
CA ALA A 234 -8.18 2.29 13.72
C ALA A 234 -6.91 2.33 12.86
N VAL A 235 -6.10 1.28 12.98
CA VAL A 235 -4.90 1.12 12.16
C VAL A 235 -5.28 0.52 10.80
N TRP A 236 -4.60 0.95 9.76
CA TRP A 236 -4.82 0.39 8.43
C TRP A 236 -4.48 -1.10 8.36
N LYS A 237 -5.21 -1.80 7.51
CA LYS A 237 -5.07 -3.24 7.26
C LYS A 237 -4.65 -3.54 5.82
N ILE A 238 -5.25 -2.85 4.88
CA ILE A 238 -4.90 -2.96 3.45
C ILE A 238 -4.84 -1.56 2.87
N ILE A 239 -3.78 -1.27 2.14
CA ILE A 239 -3.70 -0.11 1.25
C ILE A 239 -3.74 -0.61 -0.18
N THR A 240 -4.66 -0.08 -0.98
CA THR A 240 -4.72 -0.31 -2.42
C THR A 240 -4.23 0.94 -3.14
N ILE A 241 -3.25 0.76 -4.03
CA ILE A 241 -2.74 1.81 -4.92
C ILE A 241 -3.23 1.50 -6.33
N PHE A 242 -3.81 2.49 -6.99
CA PHE A 242 -4.35 2.40 -8.34
C PHE A 242 -4.13 3.70 -9.12
N SER A 243 -4.44 3.72 -10.40
CA SER A 243 -4.31 4.93 -11.22
C SER A 243 -5.30 6.00 -10.78
N PRO A 244 -4.84 7.24 -10.50
CA PRO A 244 -5.73 8.33 -10.10
C PRO A 244 -6.82 8.60 -11.13
N THR A 245 -8.03 8.88 -10.67
CA THR A 245 -9.10 9.39 -11.53
C THR A 245 -8.85 10.86 -11.86
N ARG A 246 -9.06 11.22 -13.12
CA ARG A 246 -8.95 12.62 -13.61
C ARG A 246 -10.18 13.44 -13.25
#